data_87f33947ab269b210d597de107ea2415
#
_entry.id   87f33947ab269b210d597de107ea2415
#
_cell.length_a   1.000
_cell.length_b   1.000
_cell.length_c   1.000
_cell.angle_alpha   90.00
_cell.angle_beta   90.00
_cell.angle_gamma   90.00
#
_symmetry.space_group_name_H-M   'P 1'
#
loop_
_entity.id
_entity.type
_entity.pdbx_description
1 polymer ?
#
loop_
_entity_poly.entity_id
_entity_poly.type
_entity_poly.pdbx_seq_one_letter_code
_entity_poly.pdbx_strand_id
1 'polypeptide(L)'
;MKKVWFIILLSGFVFSNQVIWGVTPKKWELRKLSDFLPGEFKGVSISAEGFLKLAPKEENLPGPDEEFYLSLLVGRDGSLFLGTGHGGKLYRISPTGKVELYYQVPEMDIFCLVQDGQGNIYLGSSPNGRIYKITGRNKGEEFFNPPEKYIWDLALTKDGLLLAAVGERGGVYAISPRGEGKQIFEAQENHILCLELTPEGNIYAGSGGGGAVYRITPQGKVSLIYESPYEEIRSLVVDRQGNIFAAASGNLIKSRNRGIAPTLPVTAGQSIEITVTPSSTTSTKSQKTTPILKKRQPSALYKI
;
A
#
# COMPACT_ATOMS: atom_id res chain seq x y z
N MET A 1 82.28 -43.48 -5.62
CA MET A 1 81.73 -42.25 -5.00
C MET A 1 81.03 -41.34 -5.96
N LYS A 2 81.45 -41.11 -7.21
CA LYS A 2 80.79 -40.18 -8.15
C LYS A 2 79.38 -40.60 -8.60
N LYS A 3 79.02 -41.87 -8.63
CA LYS A 3 77.67 -42.35 -9.04
C LYS A 3 76.64 -42.21 -7.95
N VAL A 4 76.98 -42.21 -6.69
CA VAL A 4 76.03 -42.02 -5.57
C VAL A 4 75.58 -40.58 -5.47
N TRP A 5 76.45 -39.63 -5.74
CA TRP A 5 76.11 -38.20 -5.76
C TRP A 5 75.13 -37.84 -6.89
N PHE A 6 75.21 -38.51 -8.02
CA PHE A 6 74.32 -38.26 -9.13
C PHE A 6 72.90 -38.77 -8.88
N ILE A 7 72.77 -39.88 -8.12
CA ILE A 7 71.48 -40.44 -7.73
C ILE A 7 70.81 -39.52 -6.66
N ILE A 8 71.54 -38.98 -5.73
CA ILE A 8 71.04 -38.08 -4.72
C ILE A 8 70.58 -36.72 -5.33
N LEU A 9 71.32 -36.21 -6.33
CA LEU A 9 70.95 -35.00 -7.04
C LEU A 9 69.73 -35.25 -7.94
N LEU A 10 69.58 -36.42 -8.55
CA LEU A 10 68.41 -36.75 -9.36
C LEU A 10 67.15 -37.01 -8.51
N SER A 11 67.28 -37.62 -7.31
CA SER A 11 66.21 -37.86 -6.40
C SER A 11 65.73 -36.50 -5.77
N GLY A 12 66.62 -35.54 -5.50
CA GLY A 12 66.30 -34.24 -5.06
C GLY A 12 65.52 -33.43 -6.08
N PHE A 13 65.79 -33.63 -7.39
CA PHE A 13 65.06 -32.94 -8.46
C PHE A 13 63.67 -33.53 -8.73
N VAL A 14 63.43 -34.77 -8.42
CA VAL A 14 62.12 -35.43 -8.57
C VAL A 14 61.17 -34.99 -7.45
N PHE A 15 61.68 -34.70 -6.27
CA PHE A 15 60.85 -34.21 -5.15
C PHE A 15 60.57 -32.71 -5.17
N SER A 16 61.24 -31.90 -6.00
CA SER A 16 61.04 -30.46 -6.09
C SER A 16 59.87 -30.06 -6.99
N ASN A 17 59.26 -31.01 -7.72
CA ASN A 17 58.07 -30.73 -8.56
C ASN A 17 56.75 -31.12 -7.88
N GLN A 18 56.66 -30.99 -6.58
CA GLN A 18 55.33 -30.99 -5.96
C GLN A 18 54.63 -29.68 -6.32
N VAL A 19 53.76 -29.76 -7.29
CA VAL A 19 52.79 -28.69 -7.58
C VAL A 19 51.94 -28.52 -6.33
N ILE A 20 52.27 -27.52 -5.54
CA ILE A 20 51.41 -27.09 -4.43
C ILE A 20 50.16 -26.56 -5.09
N TRP A 21 49.12 -27.37 -5.13
CA TRP A 21 47.79 -26.91 -5.49
C TRP A 21 47.34 -25.96 -4.38
N GLY A 22 47.60 -24.69 -4.59
CA GLY A 22 47.05 -23.66 -3.72
C GLY A 22 45.51 -23.75 -3.77
N VAL A 23 44.91 -23.98 -2.63
CA VAL A 23 43.45 -23.87 -2.51
C VAL A 23 43.09 -22.43 -2.80
N THR A 24 42.53 -22.16 -3.95
CA THR A 24 41.94 -20.85 -4.24
C THR A 24 40.73 -20.68 -3.29
N PRO A 25 40.76 -19.73 -2.34
CA PRO A 25 39.63 -19.52 -1.47
C PRO A 25 38.41 -19.21 -2.31
N LYS A 26 37.32 -19.96 -2.12
CA LYS A 26 36.03 -19.58 -2.70
C LYS A 26 35.63 -18.23 -2.13
N LYS A 27 35.71 -17.20 -2.95
CA LYS A 27 35.23 -15.89 -2.59
C LYS A 27 33.72 -15.88 -2.74
N TRP A 28 33.02 -15.67 -1.66
CA TRP A 28 31.57 -15.46 -1.68
C TRP A 28 31.32 -13.96 -1.81
N GLU A 29 30.66 -13.55 -2.88
CA GLU A 29 30.27 -12.16 -3.08
C GLU A 29 28.75 -12.10 -3.21
N LEU A 30 28.12 -11.38 -2.28
CA LEU A 30 26.70 -11.05 -2.33
C LEU A 30 26.62 -9.56 -2.71
N ARG A 31 26.16 -9.24 -3.91
CA ARG A 31 26.15 -7.87 -4.45
C ARG A 31 24.79 -7.35 -4.88
N LYS A 32 23.82 -8.24 -4.99
CA LYS A 32 22.48 -7.91 -5.50
C LYS A 32 21.43 -8.40 -4.50
N LEU A 33 20.28 -7.73 -4.51
CA LEU A 33 19.12 -8.15 -3.70
C LEU A 33 18.82 -9.66 -3.89
N SER A 34 18.90 -10.17 -5.14
CA SER A 34 18.64 -11.58 -5.46
C SER A 34 19.56 -12.56 -4.73
N ASP A 35 20.77 -12.14 -4.36
CA ASP A 35 21.74 -12.99 -3.69
C ASP A 35 21.39 -13.23 -2.21
N PHE A 36 20.59 -12.31 -1.64
CA PHE A 36 20.13 -12.36 -0.26
C PHE A 36 18.72 -12.95 -0.10
N LEU A 37 17.88 -12.90 -1.17
CA LEU A 37 16.49 -13.38 -1.12
C LEU A 37 16.31 -14.83 -0.65
N PRO A 38 17.27 -15.78 -0.87
CA PRO A 38 17.15 -17.13 -0.31
C PRO A 38 17.36 -17.19 1.21
N GLY A 39 17.85 -16.11 1.83
CA GLY A 39 18.12 -16.02 3.27
C GLY A 39 16.93 -15.49 4.06
N GLU A 40 16.95 -15.70 5.37
CA GLU A 40 16.02 -15.11 6.32
C GLU A 40 16.64 -13.85 6.91
N PHE A 41 15.90 -12.74 6.90
CA PHE A 41 16.36 -11.46 7.46
C PHE A 41 15.85 -11.33 8.89
N LYS A 42 16.79 -11.16 9.85
CA LYS A 42 16.46 -10.89 11.26
C LYS A 42 17.19 -9.64 11.73
N GLY A 43 16.44 -8.59 12.07
CA GLY A 43 17.00 -7.32 12.55
C GLY A 43 17.78 -6.52 11.50
N VAL A 44 17.70 -6.91 10.22
CA VAL A 44 18.34 -6.22 9.09
C VAL A 44 17.36 -6.06 7.94
N SER A 45 17.53 -4.97 7.21
CA SER A 45 16.87 -4.73 5.93
C SER A 45 17.92 -4.60 4.82
N ILE A 46 17.52 -4.87 3.58
CA ILE A 46 18.38 -4.72 2.41
C ILE A 46 17.79 -3.68 1.48
N SER A 47 18.61 -2.76 0.99
CA SER A 47 18.21 -1.82 -0.05
C SER A 47 18.20 -2.48 -1.43
N ALA A 48 17.58 -1.84 -2.42
CA ALA A 48 17.58 -2.32 -3.82
C ALA A 48 18.99 -2.45 -4.39
N GLU A 49 19.93 -1.63 -3.90
CA GLU A 49 21.35 -1.63 -4.29
C GLU A 49 22.15 -2.72 -3.57
N GLY A 50 21.55 -3.50 -2.67
CA GLY A 50 22.20 -4.60 -1.96
C GLY A 50 22.91 -4.19 -0.66
N PHE A 51 22.65 -3.00 -0.11
CA PHE A 51 23.21 -2.60 1.18
C PHE A 51 22.38 -3.12 2.34
N LEU A 52 23.03 -3.76 3.31
CA LEU A 52 22.42 -4.15 4.58
C LEU A 52 22.36 -2.94 5.53
N LYS A 53 21.20 -2.75 6.14
CA LYS A 53 20.96 -1.74 7.19
C LYS A 53 20.28 -2.42 8.37
N LEU A 54 20.37 -1.81 9.55
CA LEU A 54 19.55 -2.26 10.68
C LEU A 54 18.07 -2.04 10.33
N ALA A 55 17.27 -3.09 10.50
CA ALA A 55 15.82 -2.99 10.39
C ALA A 55 15.23 -2.40 11.69
N PRO A 56 14.05 -1.79 11.62
CA PRO A 56 13.25 -1.53 12.81
C PRO A 56 13.04 -2.83 13.60
N LYS A 57 12.94 -2.71 14.92
CA LYS A 57 12.53 -3.85 15.74
C LYS A 57 11.10 -4.22 15.38
N GLU A 58 10.90 -5.46 14.97
CA GLU A 58 9.57 -6.02 14.73
C GLU A 58 9.03 -6.62 16.03
N GLU A 59 7.75 -6.41 16.27
CA GLU A 59 7.02 -6.97 17.38
C GLU A 59 5.69 -7.52 16.88
N ASN A 60 5.45 -8.81 17.08
CA ASN A 60 4.20 -9.44 16.74
C ASN A 60 3.16 -9.05 17.80
N LEU A 61 2.15 -8.30 17.38
CA LEU A 61 1.02 -8.00 18.24
C LEU A 61 0.04 -9.17 18.24
N PRO A 62 -0.60 -9.47 19.39
CA PRO A 62 -1.69 -10.42 19.40
C PRO A 62 -2.82 -9.89 18.52
N GLY A 63 -3.37 -10.73 17.67
CA GLY A 63 -4.51 -10.42 16.80
C GLY A 63 -5.64 -11.41 17.00
N PRO A 64 -6.89 -11.09 16.58
CA PRO A 64 -7.96 -12.06 16.49
C PRO A 64 -7.65 -13.09 15.40
N ASP A 65 -8.24 -14.28 15.52
CA ASP A 65 -8.13 -15.32 14.49
C ASP A 65 -9.16 -15.04 13.37
N GLU A 66 -8.80 -14.14 12.46
CA GLU A 66 -9.61 -13.74 11.31
C GLU A 66 -8.79 -13.83 10.02
N GLU A 67 -9.44 -14.21 8.93
CA GLU A 67 -8.78 -14.42 7.64
C GLU A 67 -8.28 -13.10 7.01
N PHE A 68 -9.04 -12.00 7.19
CA PHE A 68 -8.73 -10.71 6.58
C PHE A 68 -8.82 -9.56 7.56
N TYR A 69 -7.77 -8.79 7.64
CA TYR A 69 -7.74 -7.46 8.26
C TYR A 69 -7.78 -6.43 7.14
N LEU A 70 -8.89 -5.68 7.04
CA LEU A 70 -9.12 -4.74 5.94
C LEU A 70 -8.81 -3.30 6.32
N SER A 71 -9.02 -2.93 7.58
CA SER A 71 -8.79 -1.57 8.06
C SER A 71 -8.16 -1.54 9.45
N LEU A 72 -7.38 -0.51 9.71
CA LEU A 72 -6.67 -0.30 10.97
C LEU A 72 -6.79 1.16 11.38
N LEU A 73 -7.13 1.39 12.65
CA LEU A 73 -7.17 2.72 13.26
C LEU A 73 -6.43 2.70 14.59
N VAL A 74 -5.54 3.66 14.79
CA VAL A 74 -4.95 3.93 16.11
C VAL A 74 -5.87 4.89 16.86
N GLY A 75 -6.49 4.40 17.91
CA GLY A 75 -7.34 5.18 18.77
C GLY A 75 -6.54 6.18 19.63
N ARG A 76 -7.22 7.24 20.10
CA ARG A 76 -6.60 8.29 20.91
C ARG A 76 -6.04 7.80 22.24
N ASP A 77 -6.57 6.70 22.75
CA ASP A 77 -6.10 6.02 23.97
C ASP A 77 -4.94 5.05 23.72
N GLY A 78 -4.41 5.01 22.48
CA GLY A 78 -3.37 4.08 22.06
C GLY A 78 -3.87 2.66 21.76
N SER A 79 -5.18 2.40 21.84
CA SER A 79 -5.75 1.14 21.38
C SER A 79 -5.71 1.05 19.86
N LEU A 80 -5.58 -0.16 19.32
CA LEU A 80 -5.76 -0.42 17.90
C LEU A 80 -7.17 -0.93 17.65
N PHE A 81 -7.82 -0.42 16.61
CA PHE A 81 -9.09 -0.93 16.13
C PHE A 81 -8.87 -1.58 14.76
N LEU A 82 -9.36 -2.81 14.61
CA LEU A 82 -9.22 -3.63 13.40
C LEU A 82 -10.59 -3.91 12.82
N GLY A 83 -10.83 -3.47 11.60
CA GLY A 83 -11.98 -3.89 10.80
C GLY A 83 -11.62 -5.11 9.97
N THR A 84 -12.50 -6.12 9.99
CA THR A 84 -12.26 -7.40 9.31
C THR A 84 -13.13 -7.56 8.07
N GLY A 85 -12.71 -8.49 7.21
CA GLY A 85 -13.52 -9.02 6.12
C GLY A 85 -14.24 -10.30 6.51
N HIS A 86 -15.28 -10.66 5.73
CA HIS A 86 -16.08 -11.87 5.80
C HIS A 86 -16.87 -12.11 7.11
N GLY A 87 -16.89 -11.17 8.01
CA GLY A 87 -17.61 -11.30 9.27
C GLY A 87 -18.10 -10.01 9.88
N GLY A 88 -17.75 -8.86 9.27
CA GLY A 88 -18.17 -7.53 9.71
C GLY A 88 -17.80 -7.20 11.15
N LYS A 89 -16.64 -7.69 11.63
CA LYS A 89 -16.22 -7.55 13.02
C LYS A 89 -15.24 -6.40 13.17
N LEU A 90 -15.48 -5.58 14.18
CA LEU A 90 -14.56 -4.57 14.67
C LEU A 90 -13.93 -5.07 15.97
N TYR A 91 -12.63 -5.28 15.97
CA TYR A 91 -11.86 -5.64 17.16
C TYR A 91 -11.14 -4.43 17.74
N ARG A 92 -10.94 -4.46 19.05
CA ARG A 92 -10.07 -3.55 19.78
C ARG A 92 -8.93 -4.33 20.41
N ILE A 93 -7.71 -3.85 20.20
CA ILE A 93 -6.52 -4.33 20.90
C ILE A 93 -6.06 -3.19 21.82
N SER A 94 -6.10 -3.43 23.13
CA SER A 94 -5.67 -2.43 24.10
C SER A 94 -4.14 -2.21 24.04
N PRO A 95 -3.60 -1.11 24.59
CA PRO A 95 -2.15 -0.92 24.71
C PRO A 95 -1.42 -2.03 25.48
N THR A 96 -2.14 -2.80 26.29
CA THR A 96 -1.62 -3.96 27.02
C THR A 96 -1.69 -5.26 26.23
N GLY A 97 -2.14 -5.22 24.97
CA GLY A 97 -2.26 -6.39 24.10
C GLY A 97 -3.53 -7.21 24.27
N LYS A 98 -4.51 -6.77 25.09
CA LYS A 98 -5.78 -7.47 25.23
C LYS A 98 -6.62 -7.28 23.96
N VAL A 99 -6.97 -8.40 23.29
CA VAL A 99 -7.85 -8.45 22.12
C VAL A 99 -9.29 -8.68 22.57
N GLU A 100 -10.23 -7.89 22.04
CA GLU A 100 -11.66 -8.06 22.31
C GLU A 100 -12.50 -7.69 21.10
N LEU A 101 -13.57 -8.46 20.84
CA LEU A 101 -14.60 -8.05 19.89
C LEU A 101 -15.29 -6.79 20.44
N TYR A 102 -15.19 -5.72 19.68
CA TYR A 102 -15.70 -4.42 20.09
C TYR A 102 -17.11 -4.16 19.57
N TYR A 103 -17.34 -4.48 18.28
CA TYR A 103 -18.64 -4.39 17.64
C TYR A 103 -18.73 -5.34 16.45
N GLN A 104 -19.96 -5.69 16.04
CA GLN A 104 -20.19 -6.46 14.82
C GLN A 104 -21.34 -5.85 14.04
N VAL A 105 -21.11 -5.62 12.73
CA VAL A 105 -22.13 -5.16 11.78
C VAL A 105 -22.73 -6.34 11.02
N PRO A 106 -23.94 -6.18 10.45
CA PRO A 106 -24.57 -7.23 9.63
C PRO A 106 -23.85 -7.47 8.30
N GLU A 107 -23.13 -6.48 7.77
CA GLU A 107 -22.38 -6.57 6.52
C GLU A 107 -21.12 -7.42 6.69
N MET A 108 -20.53 -7.83 5.54
CA MET A 108 -19.38 -8.74 5.55
C MET A 108 -18.06 -8.04 5.87
N ASP A 109 -17.86 -6.83 5.33
CA ASP A 109 -16.54 -6.20 5.28
C ASP A 109 -16.55 -4.80 5.90
N ILE A 110 -15.50 -4.47 6.65
CA ILE A 110 -15.25 -3.13 7.21
C ILE A 110 -14.00 -2.56 6.55
N PHE A 111 -14.16 -1.73 5.52
CA PHE A 111 -13.05 -1.22 4.71
C PHE A 111 -12.35 -0.01 5.28
N CYS A 112 -13.04 0.79 6.09
CA CYS A 112 -12.47 2.03 6.62
C CYS A 112 -12.97 2.34 8.02
N LEU A 113 -12.14 3.05 8.77
CA LEU A 113 -12.36 3.45 10.15
C LEU A 113 -11.86 4.87 10.36
N VAL A 114 -12.61 5.69 11.08
CA VAL A 114 -12.17 7.00 11.55
C VAL A 114 -12.71 7.28 12.95
N GLN A 115 -11.96 8.03 13.77
CA GLN A 115 -12.37 8.38 15.13
C GLN A 115 -12.56 9.90 15.28
N ASP A 116 -13.67 10.31 15.89
CA ASP A 116 -13.94 11.72 16.19
C ASP A 116 -13.24 12.21 17.47
N GLY A 117 -13.45 13.49 17.79
CA GLY A 117 -12.91 14.14 18.97
C GLY A 117 -13.44 13.60 20.29
N GLN A 118 -14.60 12.98 20.30
CA GLN A 118 -15.25 12.38 21.46
C GLN A 118 -14.86 10.92 21.67
N GLY A 119 -14.11 10.32 20.73
CA GLY A 119 -13.71 8.92 20.79
C GLY A 119 -14.68 7.96 20.10
N ASN A 120 -15.76 8.47 19.48
CA ASN A 120 -16.64 7.62 18.69
C ASN A 120 -15.93 7.17 17.41
N ILE A 121 -16.18 5.93 16.99
CA ILE A 121 -15.62 5.36 15.77
C ILE A 121 -16.71 5.34 14.71
N TYR A 122 -16.39 5.87 13.54
CA TYR A 122 -17.19 5.67 12.34
C TYR A 122 -16.55 4.61 11.51
N LEU A 123 -17.32 3.66 11.04
CA LEU A 123 -16.87 2.59 10.16
C LEU A 123 -17.73 2.53 8.91
N GLY A 124 -17.08 2.26 7.77
CA GLY A 124 -17.73 2.02 6.49
C GLY A 124 -17.76 0.53 6.17
N SER A 125 -18.93 0.03 5.82
CA SER A 125 -19.17 -1.39 5.55
C SER A 125 -19.57 -1.67 4.10
N SER A 126 -19.46 -2.97 3.73
CA SER A 126 -19.84 -3.51 2.42
C SER A 126 -20.25 -4.98 2.53
N PRO A 127 -21.10 -5.52 1.63
CA PRO A 127 -21.95 -4.78 0.70
C PRO A 127 -23.05 -3.97 1.43
N ASN A 128 -23.87 -3.23 0.76
CA ASN A 128 -24.94 -2.35 1.23
C ASN A 128 -24.50 -0.96 1.69
N GLY A 129 -23.19 -0.65 1.66
CA GLY A 129 -22.66 0.69 1.76
C GLY A 129 -23.08 1.49 2.98
N ARG A 130 -23.14 0.88 4.16
CA ARG A 130 -23.59 1.54 5.38
C ARG A 130 -22.46 2.12 6.19
N ILE A 131 -22.74 3.22 6.86
CA ILE A 131 -21.84 3.84 7.83
C ILE A 131 -22.45 3.69 9.21
N TYR A 132 -21.68 3.13 10.13
CA TYR A 132 -22.06 2.97 11.54
C TYR A 132 -21.28 3.93 12.42
N LYS A 133 -21.93 4.41 13.49
CA LYS A 133 -21.31 5.14 14.58
C LYS A 133 -21.25 4.29 15.82
N ILE A 134 -20.05 4.02 16.30
CA ILE A 134 -19.77 3.16 17.46
C ILE A 134 -19.33 4.05 18.61
N THR A 135 -20.14 4.14 19.66
CA THR A 135 -19.91 4.98 20.83
C THR A 135 -19.30 4.21 22.00
N GLY A 136 -19.15 2.90 21.89
CA GLY A 136 -18.55 2.04 22.89
C GLY A 136 -18.70 0.56 22.55
N ARG A 137 -18.16 -0.29 23.38
CA ARG A 137 -18.25 -1.73 23.18
C ARG A 137 -19.72 -2.19 23.12
N ASN A 138 -20.09 -2.88 22.04
CA ASN A 138 -21.46 -3.33 21.77
C ASN A 138 -22.50 -2.18 21.76
N LYS A 139 -22.04 -0.93 21.54
CA LYS A 139 -22.88 0.24 21.40
C LYS A 139 -22.61 0.93 20.09
N GLY A 140 -23.49 0.76 19.14
CA GLY A 140 -23.39 1.35 17.81
C GLY A 140 -24.77 1.38 17.15
N GLU A 141 -24.88 2.25 16.16
CA GLU A 141 -26.09 2.45 15.36
C GLU A 141 -25.71 2.71 13.90
N GLU A 142 -26.61 2.43 12.98
CA GLU A 142 -26.49 2.89 11.59
C GLU A 142 -26.57 4.42 11.61
N PHE A 143 -25.55 5.07 11.10
CA PHE A 143 -25.43 6.52 11.14
C PHE A 143 -25.84 7.17 9.82
N PHE A 144 -25.49 6.54 8.68
CA PHE A 144 -25.85 7.01 7.36
C PHE A 144 -25.82 5.84 6.35
N ASN A 145 -26.76 5.88 5.43
CA ASN A 145 -26.89 4.86 4.38
C ASN A 145 -27.04 5.56 3.01
N PRO A 146 -25.96 5.84 2.27
CA PRO A 146 -26.04 6.32 0.91
C PRO A 146 -26.61 5.22 -0.03
N PRO A 147 -27.20 5.58 -1.17
CA PRO A 147 -27.70 4.61 -2.13
C PRO A 147 -26.55 3.97 -2.95
N GLU A 148 -25.53 3.46 -2.26
CA GLU A 148 -24.28 2.91 -2.80
C GLU A 148 -23.96 1.57 -2.12
N LYS A 149 -23.16 0.71 -2.78
CA LYS A 149 -22.82 -0.60 -2.21
C LYS A 149 -21.56 -0.61 -1.36
N TYR A 150 -20.66 0.35 -1.59
CA TYR A 150 -19.34 0.32 -1.00
C TYR A 150 -19.02 1.65 -0.34
N ILE A 151 -18.56 1.59 0.89
CA ILE A 151 -17.88 2.70 1.56
C ILE A 151 -16.40 2.35 1.57
N TRP A 152 -15.63 3.01 0.71
CA TRP A 152 -14.20 2.71 0.54
C TRP A 152 -13.31 3.43 1.54
N ASP A 153 -13.66 4.69 1.84
CA ASP A 153 -12.87 5.51 2.74
C ASP A 153 -13.72 6.52 3.49
N LEU A 154 -13.26 6.91 4.67
CA LEU A 154 -13.89 7.91 5.54
C LEU A 154 -12.85 8.91 6.00
N ALA A 155 -13.22 10.19 6.03
CA ALA A 155 -12.41 11.26 6.59
C ALA A 155 -13.26 12.21 7.43
N LEU A 156 -12.69 12.77 8.50
CA LEU A 156 -13.35 13.75 9.35
C LEU A 156 -12.75 15.13 9.15
N THR A 157 -13.59 16.11 8.86
CA THR A 157 -13.18 17.52 8.81
C THR A 157 -13.01 18.08 10.22
N LYS A 158 -12.33 19.23 10.35
CA LYS A 158 -12.12 19.90 11.64
C LYS A 158 -13.41 20.36 12.31
N ASP A 159 -14.43 20.69 11.53
CA ASP A 159 -15.76 21.12 11.96
C ASP A 159 -16.74 19.96 12.16
N GLY A 160 -16.24 18.72 12.07
CA GLY A 160 -16.98 17.52 12.43
C GLY A 160 -17.86 16.93 11.33
N LEU A 161 -17.73 17.38 10.07
CA LEU A 161 -18.36 16.68 8.95
C LEU A 161 -17.64 15.36 8.69
N LEU A 162 -18.38 14.29 8.48
CA LEU A 162 -17.87 13.02 8.01
C LEU A 162 -17.96 13.00 6.48
N LEU A 163 -16.82 12.79 5.84
CA LEU A 163 -16.73 12.56 4.39
C LEU A 163 -16.68 11.08 4.13
N ALA A 164 -17.40 10.61 3.11
CA ALA A 164 -17.41 9.23 2.69
C ALA A 164 -17.13 9.12 1.18
N ALA A 165 -16.08 8.35 0.85
CA ALA A 165 -15.82 7.89 -0.52
C ALA A 165 -16.62 6.64 -0.79
N VAL A 166 -17.40 6.65 -1.87
CA VAL A 166 -18.33 5.57 -2.16
C VAL A 166 -18.08 4.95 -3.54
N GLY A 167 -18.62 3.76 -3.73
CA GLY A 167 -18.58 3.03 -5.00
C GLY A 167 -19.88 2.30 -5.26
N GLU A 168 -20.13 2.26 -6.41
CA GLU A 168 -20.92 1.84 -7.53
C GLU A 168 -21.14 3.00 -8.53
N ARG A 169 -21.42 4.22 -8.04
CA ARG A 169 -21.51 5.43 -8.87
C ARG A 169 -20.43 6.47 -8.60
N GLY A 170 -19.41 6.10 -7.79
CA GLY A 170 -18.20 6.89 -7.60
C GLY A 170 -18.43 8.31 -7.10
N GLY A 171 -18.71 8.48 -5.81
CA GLY A 171 -19.02 9.77 -5.25
C GLY A 171 -18.32 10.07 -3.93
N VAL A 172 -18.47 11.32 -3.50
CA VAL A 172 -18.12 11.77 -2.15
C VAL A 172 -19.36 12.37 -1.49
N TYR A 173 -19.70 11.86 -0.33
CA TYR A 173 -20.76 12.39 0.53
C TYR A 173 -20.18 13.20 1.68
N ALA A 174 -20.84 14.29 2.02
CA ALA A 174 -20.59 15.03 3.26
C ALA A 174 -21.78 14.81 4.21
N ILE A 175 -21.50 14.32 5.41
CA ILE A 175 -22.48 13.88 6.39
C ILE A 175 -22.32 14.74 7.64
N SER A 176 -23.39 15.37 8.09
CA SER A 176 -23.41 16.21 9.29
C SER A 176 -23.23 15.36 10.56
N PRO A 177 -22.87 15.96 11.70
CA PRO A 177 -22.83 15.25 12.99
C PRO A 177 -24.16 14.63 13.43
N ARG A 178 -25.27 15.00 12.75
CA ARG A 178 -26.62 14.46 13.01
C ARG A 178 -26.96 13.27 12.11
N GLY A 179 -26.06 12.87 11.20
CA GLY A 179 -26.28 11.77 10.25
C GLY A 179 -27.00 12.21 8.96
N GLU A 180 -27.19 13.51 8.74
CA GLU A 180 -27.76 14.02 7.49
C GLU A 180 -26.68 14.17 6.44
N GLY A 181 -26.76 13.44 5.33
CA GLY A 181 -25.75 13.44 4.28
C GLY A 181 -26.23 13.94 2.95
N LYS A 182 -25.34 14.56 2.20
CA LYS A 182 -25.55 14.91 0.79
C LYS A 182 -24.33 14.55 -0.04
N GLN A 183 -24.54 14.19 -1.27
CA GLN A 183 -23.48 14.04 -2.25
C GLN A 183 -22.92 15.42 -2.61
N ILE A 184 -21.61 15.59 -2.47
CA ILE A 184 -20.90 16.82 -2.82
C ILE A 184 -20.08 16.71 -4.09
N PHE A 185 -19.84 15.47 -4.54
CA PHE A 185 -19.12 15.17 -5.78
C PHE A 185 -19.61 13.84 -6.35
N GLU A 186 -19.70 13.77 -7.68
CA GLU A 186 -19.93 12.57 -8.45
C GLU A 186 -18.87 12.49 -9.55
N ALA A 187 -18.11 11.41 -9.59
CA ALA A 187 -17.07 11.16 -10.58
C ALA A 187 -17.66 10.52 -11.84
N GLN A 188 -16.88 10.51 -12.91
CA GLN A 188 -17.22 9.71 -14.10
C GLN A 188 -16.89 8.23 -13.90
N GLU A 189 -16.02 7.91 -12.95
CA GLU A 189 -15.61 6.58 -12.57
C GLU A 189 -16.58 5.99 -11.54
N ASN A 190 -16.66 4.66 -11.50
CA ASN A 190 -17.64 3.96 -10.65
C ASN A 190 -17.23 3.98 -9.15
N HIS A 191 -15.99 4.27 -8.83
CA HIS A 191 -15.49 4.22 -7.45
C HIS A 191 -14.62 5.42 -7.13
N ILE A 192 -14.80 5.99 -5.95
CA ILE A 192 -13.79 6.80 -5.26
C ILE A 192 -13.21 5.89 -4.17
N LEU A 193 -11.90 5.62 -4.23
CA LEU A 193 -11.24 4.61 -3.41
C LEU A 193 -10.56 5.18 -2.17
N CYS A 194 -10.13 6.44 -2.22
CA CYS A 194 -9.44 7.08 -1.12
C CYS A 194 -9.70 8.58 -1.08
N LEU A 195 -9.61 9.16 0.12
CA LEU A 195 -9.72 10.58 0.40
C LEU A 195 -8.50 11.05 1.17
N GLU A 196 -8.07 12.27 0.88
CA GLU A 196 -7.07 12.97 1.68
C GLU A 196 -7.54 14.40 1.94
N LEU A 197 -7.48 14.83 3.19
CA LEU A 197 -7.95 16.15 3.64
C LEU A 197 -6.76 17.04 3.99
N THR A 198 -6.73 18.25 3.44
CA THR A 198 -5.72 19.21 3.85
C THR A 198 -6.21 20.12 5.00
N PRO A 199 -5.26 20.74 5.73
CA PRO A 199 -5.60 21.70 6.78
C PRO A 199 -6.45 22.89 6.31
N GLU A 200 -6.36 23.27 5.01
CA GLU A 200 -7.11 24.34 4.35
C GLU A 200 -8.51 23.91 3.93
N GLY A 201 -8.84 22.62 4.13
CA GLY A 201 -10.16 22.07 3.81
C GLY A 201 -10.33 21.61 2.36
N ASN A 202 -9.24 21.51 1.57
CA ASN A 202 -9.32 20.82 0.28
C ASN A 202 -9.45 19.31 0.50
N ILE A 203 -10.29 18.68 -0.31
CA ILE A 203 -10.45 17.23 -0.36
C ILE A 203 -9.80 16.75 -1.65
N TYR A 204 -8.89 15.80 -1.55
CA TYR A 204 -8.37 15.07 -2.68
C TYR A 204 -9.02 13.69 -2.71
N ALA A 205 -9.49 13.28 -3.88
CA ALA A 205 -10.22 12.04 -4.08
C ALA A 205 -9.57 11.23 -5.20
N GLY A 206 -9.20 9.98 -4.90
CA GLY A 206 -8.61 9.06 -5.86
C GLY A 206 -9.64 8.07 -6.39
N SER A 207 -9.73 7.94 -7.73
CA SER A 207 -10.74 7.09 -8.36
C SER A 207 -10.25 5.67 -8.68
N GLY A 208 -11.20 4.74 -8.79
CA GLY A 208 -11.05 3.41 -9.35
C GLY A 208 -11.73 3.29 -10.72
N GLY A 209 -11.05 2.61 -11.66
CA GLY A 209 -11.49 2.45 -13.04
C GLY A 209 -11.00 3.51 -14.02
N GLY A 210 -10.49 4.65 -13.52
CA GLY A 210 -9.98 5.74 -14.34
C GLY A 210 -8.64 6.30 -13.90
N GLY A 211 -8.17 5.94 -12.71
CA GLY A 211 -6.89 6.40 -12.18
C GLY A 211 -6.80 7.92 -12.01
N ALA A 212 -7.91 8.57 -11.75
CA ALA A 212 -8.01 10.02 -11.66
C ALA A 212 -7.82 10.50 -10.22
N VAL A 213 -7.19 11.67 -10.07
CA VAL A 213 -7.12 12.41 -8.81
C VAL A 213 -7.89 13.71 -8.97
N TYR A 214 -8.92 13.88 -8.16
CA TYR A 214 -9.75 15.06 -8.11
C TYR A 214 -9.41 15.91 -6.90
N ARG A 215 -9.55 17.24 -7.04
CA ARG A 215 -9.55 18.17 -5.93
C ARG A 215 -10.93 18.83 -5.81
N ILE A 216 -11.48 18.82 -4.61
CA ILE A 216 -12.71 19.50 -4.24
C ILE A 216 -12.34 20.58 -3.23
N THR A 217 -12.60 21.86 -3.54
CA THR A 217 -12.32 22.96 -2.62
C THR A 217 -13.43 23.13 -1.58
N PRO A 218 -13.19 23.85 -0.46
CA PRO A 218 -14.24 24.14 0.51
C PRO A 218 -15.49 24.84 -0.06
N GLN A 219 -15.32 25.55 -1.19
CA GLN A 219 -16.42 26.22 -1.91
C GLN A 219 -17.14 25.28 -2.88
N GLY A 220 -16.79 24.00 -2.92
CA GLY A 220 -17.40 23.00 -3.79
C GLY A 220 -16.90 23.02 -5.24
N LYS A 221 -15.83 23.76 -5.56
CA LYS A 221 -15.24 23.71 -6.91
C LYS A 221 -14.44 22.43 -7.08
N VAL A 222 -14.77 21.66 -8.11
CA VAL A 222 -14.11 20.42 -8.48
C VAL A 222 -13.10 20.64 -9.61
N SER A 223 -11.96 20.00 -9.53
CA SER A 223 -10.94 19.99 -10.58
C SER A 223 -10.31 18.61 -10.67
N LEU A 224 -10.16 18.08 -11.88
CA LEU A 224 -9.30 16.94 -12.16
C LEU A 224 -7.87 17.47 -12.18
N ILE A 225 -6.99 16.91 -11.34
CA ILE A 225 -5.60 17.40 -11.21
C ILE A 225 -4.58 16.43 -11.78
N TYR A 226 -4.93 15.14 -11.86
CA TYR A 226 -4.03 14.13 -12.42
C TYR A 226 -4.81 12.92 -12.95
N GLU A 227 -4.33 12.31 -14.02
CA GLU A 227 -4.77 11.01 -14.53
C GLU A 227 -3.58 10.07 -14.64
N SER A 228 -3.63 8.99 -13.88
CA SER A 228 -2.65 7.91 -13.93
C SER A 228 -2.85 7.04 -15.18
N PRO A 229 -1.80 6.46 -15.76
CA PRO A 229 -1.96 5.37 -16.74
C PRO A 229 -2.51 4.07 -16.14
N TYR A 230 -2.55 3.94 -14.82
CA TYR A 230 -3.14 2.80 -14.11
C TYR A 230 -4.59 3.06 -13.73
N GLU A 231 -5.38 1.98 -13.61
CA GLU A 231 -6.83 2.08 -13.41
C GLU A 231 -7.24 2.67 -12.06
N GLU A 232 -6.40 2.55 -11.03
CA GLU A 232 -6.81 2.84 -9.66
C GLU A 232 -5.80 3.72 -8.94
N ILE A 233 -6.30 4.74 -8.26
CA ILE A 233 -5.56 5.46 -7.22
C ILE A 233 -5.98 4.86 -5.86
N ARG A 234 -5.07 4.13 -5.24
CA ARG A 234 -5.33 3.38 -4.02
C ARG A 234 -5.09 4.16 -2.74
N SER A 235 -4.21 5.14 -2.79
CA SER A 235 -3.87 5.97 -1.63
C SER A 235 -3.38 7.33 -2.07
N LEU A 236 -3.69 8.32 -1.28
CA LEU A 236 -3.24 9.70 -1.42
C LEU A 236 -2.67 10.18 -0.09
N VAL A 237 -1.63 10.99 -0.16
CA VAL A 237 -1.05 11.70 0.99
C VAL A 237 -0.64 13.08 0.55
N VAL A 238 -0.92 14.10 1.36
CA VAL A 238 -0.44 15.46 1.14
C VAL A 238 0.56 15.82 2.22
N ASP A 239 1.77 16.22 1.83
CA ASP A 239 2.80 16.65 2.77
C ASP A 239 2.55 18.08 3.28
N ARG A 240 3.38 18.51 4.23
CA ARG A 240 3.27 19.85 4.83
C ARG A 240 3.58 20.99 3.84
N GLN A 241 4.22 20.69 2.71
CA GLN A 241 4.53 21.62 1.64
C GLN A 241 3.40 21.68 0.60
N GLY A 242 2.37 20.85 0.72
CA GLY A 242 1.26 20.76 -0.22
C GLY A 242 1.55 19.86 -1.43
N ASN A 243 2.65 19.09 -1.43
CA ASN A 243 2.89 18.09 -2.46
C ASN A 243 1.94 16.91 -2.25
N ILE A 244 1.37 16.41 -3.35
CA ILE A 244 0.45 15.28 -3.34
C ILE A 244 1.21 14.06 -3.82
N PHE A 245 1.13 12.98 -3.05
CA PHE A 245 1.66 11.68 -3.44
C PHE A 245 0.50 10.73 -3.69
N ALA A 246 0.52 10.06 -4.83
CA ALA A 246 -0.52 9.13 -5.25
C ALA A 246 0.07 7.75 -5.54
N ALA A 247 -0.42 6.72 -4.86
CA ALA A 247 -0.10 5.34 -5.18
C ALA A 247 -1.16 4.79 -6.15
N ALA A 248 -0.71 4.41 -7.34
CA ALA A 248 -1.56 3.87 -8.39
C ALA A 248 -1.27 2.39 -8.65
N SER A 249 -2.30 1.63 -8.99
CA SER A 249 -2.19 0.21 -9.33
C SER A 249 -3.29 -0.22 -10.32
N GLY A 250 -3.20 -1.46 -10.77
CA GLY A 250 -4.16 -2.02 -11.70
C GLY A 250 -3.60 -2.22 -13.10
N ASN A 251 -4.48 -2.44 -14.07
CA ASN A 251 -4.09 -2.57 -15.46
C ASN A 251 -3.73 -1.20 -16.05
N LEU A 252 -2.87 -1.20 -17.07
CA LEU A 252 -2.64 0.00 -17.86
C LEU A 252 -3.89 0.32 -18.67
N ILE A 253 -4.38 1.54 -18.55
CA ILE A 253 -5.48 2.05 -19.34
C ILE A 253 -5.00 2.17 -20.79
N LYS A 254 -5.49 1.29 -21.66
CA LYS A 254 -5.26 1.44 -23.09
C LYS A 254 -5.91 2.76 -23.51
N SER A 255 -5.09 3.68 -24.05
CA SER A 255 -5.42 5.04 -24.46
C SER A 255 -6.93 5.28 -24.66
N ARG A 256 -7.52 6.07 -23.78
CA ARG A 256 -8.87 6.62 -24.01
C ARG A 256 -8.73 7.66 -25.13
N ASN A 257 -9.41 7.42 -26.27
CA ASN A 257 -9.68 8.49 -27.24
C ASN A 257 -10.64 9.50 -26.59
N ARG A 258 -10.13 10.31 -25.68
CA ARG A 258 -10.82 11.54 -25.25
C ARG A 258 -10.43 12.63 -26.21
N GLY A 259 -11.44 13.19 -26.88
CA GLY A 259 -11.27 14.42 -27.67
C GLY A 259 -10.52 15.45 -26.83
N ILE A 260 -9.59 16.12 -27.47
CA ILE A 260 -8.62 17.08 -26.98
C ILE A 260 -9.20 17.95 -25.87
N ALA A 261 -8.83 17.67 -24.63
CA ALA A 261 -9.00 18.63 -23.53
C ALA A 261 -7.97 19.76 -23.71
N PRO A 262 -8.31 21.04 -23.44
CA PRO A 262 -7.38 22.14 -23.61
C PRO A 262 -6.15 21.94 -22.73
N THR A 263 -5.00 21.86 -23.36
CA THR A 263 -3.69 21.85 -22.70
C THR A 263 -3.48 23.17 -21.96
N LEU A 264 -3.61 23.13 -20.64
CA LEU A 264 -3.06 24.19 -19.81
C LEU A 264 -1.54 24.00 -19.75
N PRO A 265 -0.73 25.07 -19.85
CA PRO A 265 0.71 24.95 -19.78
C PRO A 265 1.12 24.50 -18.37
N VAL A 266 1.58 23.27 -18.28
CA VAL A 266 2.22 22.74 -17.07
C VAL A 266 3.63 23.34 -17.04
N THR A 267 3.86 24.25 -16.09
CA THR A 267 5.22 24.66 -15.73
C THR A 267 5.91 23.46 -15.11
N ALA A 268 6.97 22.99 -15.75
CA ALA A 268 7.67 21.76 -15.41
C ALA A 268 8.25 21.80 -13.98
N GLY A 269 7.61 21.09 -13.05
CA GLY A 269 8.26 20.56 -11.86
C GLY A 269 8.76 19.15 -12.18
N GLN A 270 10.03 18.89 -11.91
CA GLN A 270 10.65 17.60 -12.19
C GLN A 270 9.91 16.47 -11.49
N SER A 271 9.26 15.60 -12.24
CA SER A 271 8.71 14.34 -11.77
C SER A 271 9.85 13.35 -11.55
N ILE A 272 9.98 12.83 -10.33
CA ILE A 272 10.86 11.68 -10.08
C ILE A 272 10.00 10.43 -10.30
N GLU A 273 10.14 9.86 -11.49
CA GLU A 273 9.55 8.57 -11.82
C GLU A 273 10.47 7.47 -11.26
N ILE A 274 10.01 6.76 -10.23
CA ILE A 274 10.69 5.54 -9.78
C ILE A 274 10.06 4.38 -10.54
N THR A 275 10.56 4.15 -11.75
CA THR A 275 10.18 2.98 -12.55
C THR A 275 11.00 1.79 -12.08
N VAL A 276 10.39 0.82 -11.42
CA VAL A 276 10.99 -0.51 -11.23
C VAL A 276 10.77 -1.29 -12.51
N THR A 277 11.71 -1.20 -13.44
CA THR A 277 11.70 -1.98 -14.69
C THR A 277 12.23 -3.39 -14.38
N PRO A 278 11.49 -4.48 -14.67
CA PRO A 278 12.09 -5.80 -14.67
C PRO A 278 12.98 -5.94 -15.90
N SER A 279 14.27 -6.17 -15.69
CA SER A 279 15.23 -6.50 -16.77
C SER A 279 14.77 -7.72 -17.54
N SER A 280 14.47 -7.54 -18.81
CA SER A 280 14.30 -8.64 -19.76
C SER A 280 15.65 -9.25 -20.10
N THR A 281 15.95 -10.39 -19.52
CA THR A 281 17.06 -11.24 -20.00
C THR A 281 16.49 -12.25 -20.98
N THR A 282 16.90 -12.12 -22.22
CA THR A 282 16.71 -13.13 -23.28
C THR A 282 17.48 -14.37 -22.89
N SER A 283 16.84 -15.50 -22.74
CA SER A 283 17.51 -16.79 -22.66
C SER A 283 16.70 -17.91 -23.31
N THR A 284 17.47 -18.69 -23.99
CA THR A 284 17.27 -19.88 -24.82
C THR A 284 16.42 -20.95 -24.13
N LYS A 285 15.64 -21.66 -24.95
CA LYS A 285 14.73 -22.77 -24.63
C LYS A 285 15.30 -23.82 -23.69
N SER A 286 14.57 -24.08 -22.60
CA SER A 286 14.43 -25.39 -21.98
C SER A 286 13.05 -25.50 -21.36
N GLN A 287 12.26 -26.45 -21.86
CA GLN A 287 10.94 -26.77 -21.32
C GLN A 287 11.09 -27.42 -19.95
N LYS A 288 10.69 -26.70 -18.89
CA LYS A 288 10.26 -27.28 -17.61
C LYS A 288 9.05 -26.50 -17.16
N THR A 289 7.98 -27.23 -16.91
CA THR A 289 6.72 -26.73 -16.34
C THR A 289 7.00 -25.93 -15.08
N THR A 290 6.97 -24.60 -15.21
CA THR A 290 7.08 -23.65 -14.10
C THR A 290 5.67 -23.27 -13.66
N PRO A 291 5.39 -23.17 -12.34
CA PRO A 291 4.10 -22.65 -11.88
C PRO A 291 3.89 -21.27 -12.50
N ILE A 292 2.68 -21.03 -13.00
CA ILE A 292 2.28 -19.74 -13.56
C ILE A 292 2.31 -18.73 -12.40
N LEU A 293 3.44 -18.07 -12.22
CA LEU A 293 3.49 -16.83 -11.45
C LEU A 293 2.54 -15.86 -12.13
N LYS A 294 1.37 -15.62 -11.52
CA LYS A 294 0.47 -14.55 -11.93
C LYS A 294 1.31 -13.29 -12.11
N LYS A 295 1.32 -12.76 -13.33
CA LYS A 295 2.02 -11.51 -13.69
C LYS A 295 1.60 -10.48 -12.67
N ARG A 296 2.53 -10.03 -11.81
CA ARG A 296 2.27 -8.98 -10.83
C ARG A 296 1.70 -7.77 -11.57
N GLN A 297 0.57 -7.26 -11.11
CA GLN A 297 0.00 -6.06 -11.68
C GLN A 297 0.96 -4.90 -11.43
N PRO A 298 1.23 -4.06 -12.42
CA PRO A 298 2.12 -2.93 -12.26
C PRO A 298 1.53 -1.93 -11.26
N SER A 299 2.40 -1.27 -10.53
CA SER A 299 2.06 -0.19 -9.59
C SER A 299 3.07 0.94 -9.73
N ALA A 300 2.66 2.16 -9.44
CA ALA A 300 3.50 3.33 -9.46
C ALA A 300 3.19 4.29 -8.31
N LEU A 301 4.19 5.08 -7.93
CA LEU A 301 4.06 6.19 -6.99
C LEU A 301 4.32 7.49 -7.75
N TYR A 302 3.38 8.42 -7.67
CA TYR A 302 3.46 9.73 -8.30
C TYR A 302 3.57 10.82 -7.24
N LYS A 303 4.35 11.85 -7.56
CA LYS A 303 4.32 13.16 -6.90
C LYS A 303 3.67 14.13 -7.88
N ILE A 304 2.59 14.78 -7.47
CA ILE A 304 1.77 15.69 -8.26
C ILE A 304 1.96 17.11 -7.73
#